data_21c3603fb0b537e8582eb9c3c7217176
#
_entry.id   21c3603fb0b537e8582eb9c3c7217176
#
_cell.length_a   1.000
_cell.length_b   1.000
_cell.length_c   1.000
_cell.angle_alpha   90.00
_cell.angle_beta   90.00
_cell.angle_gamma   90.00
#
_symmetry.space_group_name_H-M   'P 1'
#
loop_
_entity.id
_entity.type
_entity.pdbx_description
1 polymer ?
#
loop_
_entity_poly.entity_id
_entity_poly.type
_entity_poly.pdbx_seq_one_letter_code
_entity_poly.pdbx_strand_id
1 'polypeptide(L)'
;MHIKRLLLAMAATLVAAPAFAQAPAAPAAVPGWAIGRPEGSTLAPHAPRLTVTPLADVPVTALRLPPGFRAEVFAHGIPGTRMMTEGPNGTVFSGTRAIGRIYAITRNADGTTRTRTIAQGLNQPNGLVMVGNNLLVFAGARVLRYDNIEANLDSVPAPVDLTAAFNLPTDAEHAGNHFWKFATLGPDGRIYTNIGVNCNICTFDRDRFALLVSFNPDGSDRRIEARGVRNSVGMGIHPVTRELWATNHGRDWAGNDWPEDTLHRVRRSGEDHGFPFCSGGSADPQYNAGRACAEFTQPAALLGPHTAVLGMRFYTGTMFPEAYRNQIFIARRGSWNRDRLSGYDVVVAHLDASGNVTRVEDFMTGLRDEANNRFLDRPADVHVLRDGSLLVAGEQMGAIYRITYRQ
;
A
#
# COMPACT_ATOMS: atom_id res chain seq x y z
N MET A 1 -90.30 -9.41 -34.42
CA MET A 1 -89.11 -10.06 -34.94
C MET A 1 -87.98 -9.82 -33.94
N HIS A 2 -87.72 -10.79 -33.04
CA HIS A 2 -86.70 -10.68 -31.96
C HIS A 2 -85.51 -11.52 -32.30
N ILE A 3 -84.36 -10.88 -32.49
CA ILE A 3 -83.06 -11.58 -32.68
C ILE A 3 -82.40 -11.66 -31.32
N LYS A 4 -82.26 -12.89 -30.80
CA LYS A 4 -81.47 -13.20 -29.59
C LYS A 4 -80.00 -13.27 -30.00
N ARG A 5 -79.14 -12.45 -29.40
CA ARG A 5 -77.69 -12.58 -29.49
C ARG A 5 -77.22 -13.57 -28.44
N LEU A 6 -76.54 -14.61 -28.89
CA LEU A 6 -75.87 -15.63 -28.07
C LEU A 6 -74.46 -15.09 -27.75
N LEU A 7 -74.13 -14.89 -26.47
CA LEU A 7 -72.76 -14.58 -25.97
C LEU A 7 -72.04 -15.92 -25.68
N LEU A 8 -70.99 -16.22 -26.45
CA LEU A 8 -70.09 -17.30 -26.16
C LEU A 8 -69.03 -16.81 -25.14
N ALA A 9 -69.00 -17.38 -23.96
CA ALA A 9 -67.94 -17.15 -22.99
C ALA A 9 -66.74 -18.12 -23.27
N MET A 10 -65.61 -17.61 -23.70
CA MET A 10 -64.37 -18.36 -23.77
C MET A 10 -63.74 -18.42 -22.36
N ALA A 11 -63.63 -19.60 -21.78
CA ALA A 11 -62.85 -19.88 -20.58
C ALA A 11 -61.40 -20.00 -20.97
N ALA A 12 -60.55 -19.05 -20.56
CA ALA A 12 -59.09 -19.15 -20.68
C ALA A 12 -58.54 -20.03 -19.55
N THR A 13 -58.05 -21.20 -19.83
CA THR A 13 -57.29 -22.04 -18.91
C THR A 13 -55.86 -21.49 -18.78
N LEU A 14 -55.53 -20.89 -17.65
CA LEU A 14 -54.17 -20.54 -17.29
C LEU A 14 -53.39 -21.83 -16.98
N VAL A 15 -52.49 -22.23 -17.86
CA VAL A 15 -51.51 -23.27 -17.61
C VAL A 15 -50.37 -22.63 -16.77
N ALA A 16 -50.26 -22.97 -15.50
CA ALA A 16 -49.15 -22.57 -14.67
C ALA A 16 -47.84 -23.21 -15.15
N ALA A 17 -46.86 -22.42 -15.56
CA ALA A 17 -45.54 -22.88 -15.92
C ALA A 17 -44.85 -23.46 -14.64
N PRO A 18 -44.11 -24.57 -14.74
CA PRO A 18 -43.37 -25.12 -13.61
C PRO A 18 -42.31 -24.14 -13.15
N ALA A 19 -42.32 -23.81 -11.85
CA ALA A 19 -41.25 -23.03 -11.23
C ALA A 19 -39.95 -23.84 -11.29
N PHE A 20 -39.04 -23.42 -12.11
CA PHE A 20 -37.69 -23.99 -12.09
C PHE A 20 -37.09 -23.65 -10.72
N ALA A 21 -36.79 -24.66 -9.88
CA ALA A 21 -36.02 -24.49 -8.68
C ALA A 21 -34.66 -23.92 -9.06
N GLN A 22 -34.38 -22.72 -8.56
CA GLN A 22 -33.04 -22.10 -8.70
C GLN A 22 -32.02 -23.06 -8.10
N ALA A 23 -31.02 -23.45 -8.88
CA ALA A 23 -29.88 -24.21 -8.37
C ALA A 23 -29.28 -23.44 -7.17
N PRO A 24 -28.87 -24.14 -6.09
CA PRO A 24 -28.22 -23.49 -4.97
C PRO A 24 -27.03 -22.66 -5.45
N ALA A 25 -26.95 -21.40 -5.02
CA ALA A 25 -25.84 -20.53 -5.36
C ALA A 25 -24.52 -21.23 -4.99
N ALA A 26 -23.57 -21.25 -5.93
CA ALA A 26 -22.24 -21.77 -5.64
C ALA A 26 -21.69 -21.11 -4.36
N PRO A 27 -21.05 -21.87 -3.47
CA PRO A 27 -20.48 -21.28 -2.25
C PRO A 27 -19.55 -20.12 -2.63
N ALA A 28 -19.68 -18.99 -1.95
CA ALA A 28 -18.87 -17.82 -2.18
C ALA A 28 -17.38 -18.22 -2.09
N ALA A 29 -16.59 -17.85 -3.10
CA ALA A 29 -15.16 -18.14 -3.10
C ALA A 29 -14.51 -17.58 -1.84
N VAL A 30 -13.71 -18.39 -1.15
CA VAL A 30 -12.98 -17.98 0.05
C VAL A 30 -12.05 -16.83 -0.33
N PRO A 31 -12.13 -15.65 0.32
CA PRO A 31 -11.23 -14.53 0.03
C PRO A 31 -9.77 -14.95 0.19
N GLY A 32 -8.88 -14.46 -0.68
CA GLY A 32 -7.46 -14.84 -0.67
C GLY A 32 -6.77 -14.65 0.68
N TRP A 33 -7.16 -13.59 1.44
CA TRP A 33 -6.64 -13.35 2.79
C TRP A 33 -7.08 -14.40 3.82
N ALA A 34 -8.18 -15.09 3.59
CA ALA A 34 -8.71 -16.10 4.52
C ALA A 34 -8.17 -17.51 4.24
N ILE A 35 -7.42 -17.71 3.16
CA ILE A 35 -6.82 -19.01 2.84
C ILE A 35 -5.76 -19.34 3.90
N GLY A 36 -5.94 -20.47 4.58
CA GLY A 36 -5.07 -20.91 5.68
C GLY A 36 -5.42 -20.31 7.04
N ARG A 37 -6.53 -19.55 7.16
CA ARG A 37 -7.02 -19.07 8.46
C ARG A 37 -7.37 -20.25 9.37
N PRO A 38 -6.89 -20.24 10.63
CA PRO A 38 -7.26 -21.28 11.60
C PRO A 38 -8.77 -21.38 11.79
N GLU A 39 -9.26 -22.60 12.01
CA GLU A 39 -10.66 -22.81 12.35
C GLU A 39 -11.04 -22.05 13.63
N GLY A 40 -12.21 -21.43 13.62
CA GLY A 40 -12.69 -20.63 14.76
C GLY A 40 -12.06 -19.24 14.91
N SER A 41 -11.07 -18.87 14.11
CA SER A 41 -10.51 -17.51 14.14
C SER A 41 -11.56 -16.49 13.67
N THR A 42 -11.72 -15.39 14.43
CA THR A 42 -12.56 -14.23 14.06
C THR A 42 -11.75 -13.08 13.46
N LEU A 43 -10.43 -13.22 13.40
CA LEU A 43 -9.56 -12.18 12.86
C LEU A 43 -9.81 -11.98 11.36
N ALA A 44 -9.89 -10.72 10.92
CA ALA A 44 -10.09 -10.33 9.53
C ALA A 44 -9.44 -8.97 9.27
N PRO A 45 -9.03 -8.69 8.02
CA PRO A 45 -8.54 -7.37 7.64
C PRO A 45 -9.60 -6.29 7.94
N HIS A 46 -9.16 -5.18 8.52
CA HIS A 46 -10.04 -4.05 8.78
C HIS A 46 -10.42 -3.36 7.46
N ALA A 47 -11.72 -3.18 7.24
CA ALA A 47 -12.21 -2.40 6.12
C ALA A 47 -11.83 -0.91 6.28
N PRO A 48 -11.48 -0.20 5.19
CA PRO A 48 -11.25 1.23 5.25
C PRO A 48 -12.56 1.96 5.57
N ARG A 49 -12.45 3.11 6.25
CA ARG A 49 -13.59 4.00 6.44
C ARG A 49 -13.93 4.65 5.10
N LEU A 50 -15.18 4.54 4.67
CA LEU A 50 -15.66 5.07 3.39
C LEU A 50 -16.17 6.53 3.48
N THR A 51 -16.50 6.97 4.70
CA THR A 51 -17.02 8.31 4.98
C THR A 51 -15.91 9.24 5.45
N VAL A 52 -16.09 10.53 5.19
CA VAL A 52 -15.18 11.57 5.68
C VAL A 52 -15.21 11.60 7.20
N THR A 53 -14.03 11.59 7.82
CA THR A 53 -13.88 11.82 9.26
C THR A 53 -13.92 13.34 9.53
N PRO A 54 -14.73 13.82 10.48
CA PRO A 54 -14.64 15.22 10.94
C PRO A 54 -13.23 15.55 11.44
N LEU A 55 -12.77 16.77 11.20
CA LEU A 55 -11.43 17.20 11.63
C LEU A 55 -11.20 17.02 13.14
N ALA A 56 -12.24 17.29 13.94
CA ALA A 56 -12.17 17.16 15.40
C ALA A 56 -11.92 15.70 15.87
N ASP A 57 -12.26 14.71 15.04
CA ASP A 57 -12.10 13.29 15.36
C ASP A 57 -10.75 12.74 14.88
N VAL A 58 -9.96 13.52 14.13
CA VAL A 58 -8.61 13.12 13.70
C VAL A 58 -7.68 13.13 14.90
N PRO A 59 -7.04 12.00 15.27
CA PRO A 59 -6.36 11.83 16.55
C PRO A 59 -4.95 12.49 16.60
N VAL A 60 -4.80 13.69 16.05
CA VAL A 60 -3.50 14.39 16.02
C VAL A 60 -2.94 14.66 17.41
N THR A 61 -3.81 14.90 18.39
CA THR A 61 -3.42 15.16 19.80
C THR A 61 -2.97 13.90 20.54
N ALA A 62 -3.29 12.71 20.02
CA ALA A 62 -2.81 11.44 20.57
C ALA A 62 -1.37 11.11 20.14
N LEU A 63 -0.87 11.78 19.10
CA LEU A 63 0.46 11.52 18.56
C LEU A 63 1.55 11.88 19.56
N ARG A 64 2.52 11.00 19.70
CA ARG A 64 3.72 11.16 20.52
C ARG A 64 4.93 11.13 19.59
N LEU A 65 5.77 12.15 19.73
CA LEU A 65 6.96 12.39 18.91
C LEU A 65 8.17 12.68 19.81
N PRO A 66 9.39 12.49 19.33
CA PRO A 66 10.59 12.94 20.06
C PRO A 66 10.56 14.45 20.36
N PRO A 67 11.33 14.92 21.38
CA PRO A 67 11.40 16.34 21.71
C PRO A 67 11.76 17.23 20.51
N GLY A 68 11.12 18.40 20.41
CA GLY A 68 11.29 19.35 19.32
C GLY A 68 10.42 19.10 18.09
N PHE A 69 9.88 17.89 17.93
CA PHE A 69 8.95 17.57 16.83
C PHE A 69 7.52 17.95 17.20
N ARG A 70 6.73 18.32 16.18
CA ARG A 70 5.31 18.66 16.30
C ARG A 70 4.54 18.03 15.15
N ALA A 71 3.30 17.62 15.44
CA ALA A 71 2.35 17.12 14.45
C ALA A 71 1.19 18.10 14.27
N GLU A 72 0.74 18.26 13.06
CA GLU A 72 -0.48 18.96 12.67
C GLU A 72 -1.23 18.16 11.61
N VAL A 73 -2.51 18.45 11.42
CA VAL A 73 -3.27 17.88 10.29
C VAL A 73 -2.94 18.71 9.03
N PHE A 74 -2.27 18.11 8.07
CA PHE A 74 -1.97 18.73 6.77
C PHE A 74 -3.18 18.74 5.85
N ALA A 75 -3.89 17.64 5.76
CA ALA A 75 -5.12 17.49 4.98
C ALA A 75 -6.04 16.47 5.65
N HIS A 76 -7.34 16.60 5.43
CA HIS A 76 -8.36 15.67 5.90
C HIS A 76 -9.49 15.55 4.87
N GLY A 77 -10.46 14.68 5.12
CA GLY A 77 -11.57 14.46 4.20
C GLY A 77 -11.20 13.64 2.96
N ILE A 78 -10.15 12.84 3.08
CA ILE A 78 -9.56 12.01 2.01
C ILE A 78 -9.56 10.53 2.41
N PRO A 79 -10.75 9.90 2.58
CA PRO A 79 -10.86 8.54 3.07
C PRO A 79 -9.99 7.57 2.28
N GLY A 80 -9.29 6.69 2.99
CA GLY A 80 -8.42 5.68 2.41
C GLY A 80 -7.12 6.20 1.82
N THR A 81 -6.67 7.42 2.17
CA THR A 81 -5.37 7.98 1.75
C THR A 81 -4.22 7.02 2.09
N ARG A 82 -3.32 6.80 1.11
CA ARG A 82 -2.20 5.86 1.23
C ARG A 82 -0.94 6.43 0.63
N MET A 83 -0.42 5.82 -0.45
CA MET A 83 0.86 6.22 -1.05
C MET A 83 0.80 7.64 -1.62
N MET A 84 1.84 8.41 -1.32
CA MET A 84 1.95 9.82 -1.69
C MET A 84 3.11 10.07 -2.63
N THR A 85 2.94 11.07 -3.51
CA THR A 85 4.02 11.66 -4.30
C THR A 85 3.79 13.16 -4.42
N GLU A 86 4.87 13.94 -4.55
CA GLU A 86 4.80 15.40 -4.70
C GLU A 86 5.14 15.81 -6.14
N GLY A 87 4.28 16.63 -6.73
CA GLY A 87 4.49 17.20 -8.06
C GLY A 87 5.48 18.36 -8.06
N PRO A 88 5.98 18.78 -9.24
CA PRO A 88 6.96 19.86 -9.35
C PRO A 88 6.48 21.21 -8.78
N ASN A 89 5.20 21.48 -8.71
CA ASN A 89 4.64 22.71 -8.13
C ASN A 89 4.19 22.55 -6.67
N GLY A 90 4.51 21.41 -6.02
CA GLY A 90 4.21 21.16 -4.61
C GLY A 90 2.82 20.57 -4.34
N THR A 91 2.09 20.15 -5.38
CA THR A 91 0.84 19.38 -5.19
C THR A 91 1.20 17.99 -4.64
N VAL A 92 0.61 17.62 -3.51
CA VAL A 92 0.71 16.25 -2.98
C VAL A 92 -0.42 15.41 -3.59
N PHE A 93 -0.05 14.37 -4.31
CA PHE A 93 -0.99 13.37 -4.80
C PHE A 93 -1.04 12.19 -3.83
N SER A 94 -2.25 11.71 -3.53
CA SER A 94 -2.44 10.54 -2.69
C SER A 94 -3.34 9.51 -3.37
N GLY A 95 -2.84 8.29 -3.46
CA GLY A 95 -3.59 7.12 -3.91
C GLY A 95 -4.42 6.51 -2.80
N THR A 96 -5.27 5.58 -3.20
CA THR A 96 -6.07 4.77 -2.27
C THR A 96 -6.00 3.31 -2.66
N ARG A 97 -6.52 2.44 -1.80
CA ARG A 97 -6.71 1.03 -2.14
C ARG A 97 -8.17 0.76 -2.51
N ALA A 98 -8.98 0.30 -1.56
CA ALA A 98 -10.36 -0.10 -1.81
C ALA A 98 -11.31 1.06 -2.20
N ILE A 99 -10.96 2.30 -1.87
CA ILE A 99 -11.77 3.49 -2.22
C ILE A 99 -11.75 3.78 -3.72
N GLY A 100 -10.67 3.42 -4.42
CA GLY A 100 -10.56 3.58 -5.88
C GLY A 100 -10.43 5.03 -6.35
N ARG A 101 -9.88 5.93 -5.52
CA ARG A 101 -9.73 7.37 -5.81
C ARG A 101 -8.27 7.80 -5.77
N ILE A 102 -8.00 8.90 -6.47
CA ILE A 102 -6.75 9.65 -6.36
C ILE A 102 -7.12 11.07 -5.94
N TYR A 103 -6.42 11.56 -4.93
CA TYR A 103 -6.56 12.91 -4.42
C TYR A 103 -5.37 13.77 -4.83
N ALA A 104 -5.63 15.05 -5.10
CA ALA A 104 -4.62 16.09 -5.25
C ALA A 104 -4.84 17.14 -4.14
N ILE A 105 -3.81 17.38 -3.36
CA ILE A 105 -3.81 18.32 -2.25
C ILE A 105 -2.86 19.47 -2.59
N THR A 106 -3.42 20.67 -2.76
CA THR A 106 -2.66 21.91 -3.00
C THR A 106 -2.63 22.75 -1.73
N ARG A 107 -1.52 23.46 -1.51
CA ARG A 107 -1.37 24.36 -0.38
C ARG A 107 -1.68 25.79 -0.81
N ASN A 108 -2.52 26.48 -0.05
CA ASN A 108 -2.84 27.89 -0.22
C ASN A 108 -1.76 28.79 0.41
N ALA A 109 -1.74 30.06 0.04
CA ALA A 109 -0.78 31.03 0.59
C ALA A 109 -0.92 31.23 2.10
N ASP A 110 -2.12 31.02 2.66
CA ASP A 110 -2.40 31.10 4.10
C ASP A 110 -1.97 29.84 4.88
N GLY A 111 -1.41 28.83 4.18
CA GLY A 111 -0.99 27.55 4.75
C GLY A 111 -2.08 26.50 4.84
N THR A 112 -3.34 26.82 4.58
CA THR A 112 -4.43 25.83 4.46
C THR A 112 -4.27 24.98 3.22
N THR A 113 -4.99 23.86 3.14
CA THR A 113 -4.95 22.98 1.98
C THR A 113 -6.32 22.89 1.29
N ARG A 114 -6.28 22.72 -0.03
CA ARG A 114 -7.45 22.38 -0.84
C ARG A 114 -7.26 21.00 -1.42
N THR A 115 -8.23 20.12 -1.20
CA THR A 115 -8.25 18.75 -1.73
C THR A 115 -9.19 18.63 -2.92
N ARG A 116 -8.78 17.90 -3.94
CA ARG A 116 -9.57 17.51 -5.11
C ARG A 116 -9.50 16.01 -5.32
N THR A 117 -10.61 15.39 -5.72
CA THR A 117 -10.59 14.03 -6.29
C THR A 117 -10.33 14.17 -7.79
N ILE A 118 -9.15 13.74 -8.25
CA ILE A 118 -8.74 13.87 -9.65
C ILE A 118 -9.04 12.62 -10.49
N ALA A 119 -9.28 11.48 -9.84
CA ALA A 119 -9.74 10.24 -10.47
C ALA A 119 -10.53 9.40 -9.49
N GLN A 120 -11.48 8.61 -10.00
CA GLN A 120 -12.31 7.68 -9.21
C GLN A 120 -12.70 6.46 -10.03
N GLY A 121 -13.20 5.41 -9.35
CA GLY A 121 -13.59 4.14 -10.00
C GLY A 121 -12.40 3.32 -10.49
N LEU A 122 -11.19 3.61 -10.01
CA LEU A 122 -10.00 2.86 -10.33
C LEU A 122 -9.86 1.64 -9.40
N ASN A 123 -9.27 0.56 -9.92
CA ASN A 123 -9.03 -0.62 -9.11
C ASN A 123 -7.73 -0.47 -8.31
N GLN A 124 -7.84 -0.15 -7.03
CA GLN A 124 -6.73 -0.01 -6.08
C GLN A 124 -5.58 0.89 -6.60
N PRO A 125 -5.82 2.16 -6.92
CA PRO A 125 -4.81 3.10 -7.43
C PRO A 125 -3.86 3.52 -6.30
N ASN A 126 -3.04 2.59 -5.83
CA ASN A 126 -2.17 2.78 -4.66
C ASN A 126 -0.80 3.35 -5.03
N GLY A 127 -0.19 2.88 -6.14
CA GLY A 127 1.13 3.34 -6.58
C GLY A 127 1.04 4.62 -7.40
N LEU A 128 1.74 5.66 -6.96
CA LEU A 128 1.80 6.95 -7.64
C LEU A 128 3.25 7.37 -7.81
N VAL A 129 3.60 7.89 -9.00
CA VAL A 129 4.93 8.45 -9.24
C VAL A 129 4.87 9.61 -10.22
N MET A 130 5.55 10.70 -9.90
CA MET A 130 5.74 11.82 -10.83
C MET A 130 6.94 11.56 -11.73
N VAL A 131 6.74 11.74 -13.04
CA VAL A 131 7.81 11.73 -14.05
C VAL A 131 7.72 13.04 -14.81
N GLY A 132 8.58 13.98 -14.48
CA GLY A 132 8.43 15.35 -14.92
C GLY A 132 7.10 15.94 -14.45
N ASN A 133 6.30 16.46 -15.37
CA ASN A 133 4.97 17.01 -15.08
C ASN A 133 3.84 15.97 -15.15
N ASN A 134 4.16 14.71 -15.42
CA ASN A 134 3.19 13.66 -15.63
C ASN A 134 3.04 12.78 -14.38
N LEU A 135 1.81 12.48 -13.98
CA LEU A 135 1.52 11.54 -12.91
C LEU A 135 1.25 10.16 -13.50
N LEU A 136 2.09 9.18 -13.17
CA LEU A 136 1.81 7.77 -13.44
C LEU A 136 1.11 7.15 -12.25
N VAL A 137 0.06 6.37 -12.54
CA VAL A 137 -0.82 5.71 -11.57
C VAL A 137 -0.81 4.22 -11.82
N PHE A 138 -0.43 3.46 -10.81
CA PHE A 138 -0.50 2.00 -10.79
C PHE A 138 -1.79 1.58 -10.08
N ALA A 139 -2.80 1.22 -10.86
CA ALA A 139 -4.12 0.80 -10.41
C ALA A 139 -4.30 -0.71 -10.63
N GLY A 140 -3.83 -1.51 -9.67
CA GLY A 140 -3.68 -2.95 -9.85
C GLY A 140 -2.69 -3.27 -10.96
N ALA A 141 -3.15 -3.98 -12.00
CA ALA A 141 -2.35 -4.26 -13.20
C ALA A 141 -2.30 -3.10 -14.20
N ARG A 142 -3.21 -2.13 -14.08
CA ARG A 142 -3.26 -0.99 -15.02
C ARG A 142 -2.23 0.05 -14.65
N VAL A 143 -1.59 0.63 -15.69
CA VAL A 143 -0.70 1.77 -15.56
C VAL A 143 -1.25 2.90 -16.43
N LEU A 144 -1.60 4.00 -15.77
CA LEU A 144 -2.24 5.17 -16.40
C LEU A 144 -1.35 6.39 -16.23
N ARG A 145 -1.17 7.18 -17.30
CA ARG A 145 -0.40 8.42 -17.26
C ARG A 145 -1.32 9.62 -17.47
N TYR A 146 -1.33 10.52 -16.50
CA TYR A 146 -2.01 11.81 -16.58
C TYR A 146 -0.99 12.90 -16.95
N ASP A 147 -1.08 13.42 -18.16
CA ASP A 147 -0.11 14.38 -18.68
C ASP A 147 -0.35 15.79 -18.12
N ASN A 148 0.73 16.50 -17.76
CA ASN A 148 0.71 17.86 -17.20
C ASN A 148 -0.31 18.05 -16.08
N ILE A 149 -0.38 17.09 -15.17
CA ILE A 149 -1.47 16.95 -14.20
C ILE A 149 -1.67 18.19 -13.33
N GLU A 150 -0.59 18.84 -12.84
CA GLU A 150 -0.71 20.01 -11.97
C GLU A 150 -1.32 21.23 -12.66
N ALA A 151 -1.17 21.35 -13.97
CA ALA A 151 -1.79 22.41 -14.76
C ALA A 151 -3.29 22.15 -15.01
N ASN A 152 -3.79 20.93 -14.75
CA ASN A 152 -5.11 20.47 -15.14
C ASN A 152 -5.96 19.94 -13.98
N LEU A 153 -5.66 20.31 -12.73
CA LEU A 153 -6.32 19.77 -11.53
C LEU A 153 -7.84 20.03 -11.47
N ASP A 154 -8.33 21.09 -12.11
CA ASP A 154 -9.76 21.44 -12.14
C ASP A 154 -10.48 20.87 -13.39
N SER A 155 -9.72 20.37 -14.39
CA SER A 155 -10.24 19.71 -15.59
C SER A 155 -9.28 18.62 -16.05
N VAL A 156 -9.25 17.51 -15.29
CA VAL A 156 -8.28 16.42 -15.51
C VAL A 156 -8.51 15.74 -16.85
N PRO A 157 -7.51 15.67 -17.75
CA PRO A 157 -7.65 14.99 -19.03
C PRO A 157 -7.76 13.48 -18.86
N ALA A 158 -8.32 12.80 -19.87
CA ALA A 158 -8.31 11.36 -19.92
C ALA A 158 -6.85 10.85 -19.89
N PRO A 159 -6.53 9.82 -19.09
CA PRO A 159 -5.17 9.30 -19.00
C PRO A 159 -4.79 8.50 -20.25
N VAL A 160 -3.50 8.52 -20.56
CA VAL A 160 -2.90 7.58 -21.51
C VAL A 160 -2.75 6.22 -20.84
N ASP A 161 -3.25 5.16 -21.46
CA ASP A 161 -3.14 3.79 -20.95
C ASP A 161 -1.82 3.16 -21.40
N LEU A 162 -0.93 2.88 -20.45
CA LEU A 162 0.37 2.25 -20.64
C LEU A 162 0.39 0.77 -20.20
N THR A 163 -0.77 0.20 -19.86
CA THR A 163 -0.88 -1.15 -19.26
C THR A 163 -0.16 -2.22 -20.07
N ALA A 164 -0.32 -2.21 -21.40
CA ALA A 164 0.30 -3.21 -22.28
C ALA A 164 1.84 -3.14 -22.27
N ALA A 165 2.40 -1.92 -22.17
CA ALA A 165 3.86 -1.72 -22.14
C ALA A 165 4.48 -2.24 -20.84
N PHE A 166 3.82 -2.04 -19.70
CA PHE A 166 4.31 -2.53 -18.41
C PHE A 166 4.09 -4.04 -18.21
N ASN A 167 3.09 -4.64 -18.86
CA ASN A 167 2.78 -6.07 -18.82
C ASN A 167 2.85 -6.68 -17.40
N LEU A 168 2.22 -6.00 -16.43
CA LEU A 168 2.15 -6.48 -15.05
C LEU A 168 1.16 -7.66 -14.94
N PRO A 169 1.34 -8.57 -13.95
CA PRO A 169 0.36 -9.62 -13.69
C PRO A 169 -1.02 -9.03 -13.42
N THR A 170 -2.05 -9.62 -14.01
CA THR A 170 -3.45 -9.21 -13.87
C THR A 170 -4.01 -9.56 -12.49
N ASP A 171 -5.18 -9.00 -12.17
CA ASP A 171 -5.91 -9.30 -10.94
C ASP A 171 -6.25 -10.79 -10.82
N ALA A 172 -6.59 -11.44 -11.96
CA ALA A 172 -6.88 -12.87 -12.01
C ALA A 172 -5.64 -13.72 -11.70
N GLU A 173 -4.47 -13.35 -12.22
CA GLU A 173 -3.19 -14.02 -11.91
C GLU A 173 -2.80 -13.86 -10.43
N HIS A 174 -3.17 -12.75 -9.81
CA HIS A 174 -2.94 -12.51 -8.37
C HIS A 174 -3.93 -13.24 -7.45
N ALA A 175 -5.01 -13.82 -7.99
CA ALA A 175 -6.03 -14.54 -7.22
C ALA A 175 -6.52 -13.78 -5.96
N GLY A 176 -6.65 -12.46 -6.05
CA GLY A 176 -7.07 -11.58 -4.95
C GLY A 176 -6.01 -11.28 -3.90
N ASN A 177 -4.74 -11.71 -4.09
CA ASN A 177 -3.63 -11.43 -3.19
C ASN A 177 -2.68 -10.37 -3.77
N HIS A 178 -2.11 -9.52 -2.93
CA HIS A 178 -0.96 -8.62 -3.10
C HIS A 178 -0.83 -7.95 -4.49
N PHE A 179 -1.95 -7.63 -5.14
CA PHE A 179 -1.87 -7.11 -6.50
C PHE A 179 -1.74 -5.57 -6.57
N TRP A 180 -1.97 -4.86 -5.47
CA TRP A 180 -1.72 -3.41 -5.39
C TRP A 180 -0.23 -3.10 -5.49
N LYS A 181 0.09 -2.02 -6.16
CA LYS A 181 1.47 -1.61 -6.43
C LYS A 181 1.88 -0.43 -5.55
N PHE A 182 3.15 -0.35 -5.27
CA PHE A 182 3.87 0.85 -4.90
C PHE A 182 4.68 1.31 -6.11
N ALA A 183 4.99 2.59 -6.24
CA ALA A 183 5.88 3.08 -7.30
C ALA A 183 6.76 4.22 -6.78
N THR A 184 8.01 4.24 -7.20
CA THR A 184 8.94 5.34 -6.93
C THR A 184 9.86 5.56 -8.13
N LEU A 185 10.28 6.82 -8.34
CA LEU A 185 11.24 7.18 -9.37
C LEU A 185 12.66 7.09 -8.79
N GLY A 186 13.51 6.35 -9.46
CA GLY A 186 14.92 6.31 -9.13
C GLY A 186 15.67 7.52 -9.72
N PRO A 187 16.86 7.82 -9.18
CA PRO A 187 17.71 8.90 -9.70
C PRO A 187 18.33 8.58 -11.08
N ASP A 188 18.17 7.36 -11.54
CA ASP A 188 18.49 6.87 -12.89
C ASP A 188 17.34 7.10 -13.89
N GLY A 189 16.24 7.72 -13.45
CA GLY A 189 15.04 7.98 -14.24
C GLY A 189 14.13 6.77 -14.43
N ARG A 190 14.42 5.62 -13.78
CA ARG A 190 13.60 4.41 -13.86
C ARG A 190 12.50 4.41 -12.80
N ILE A 191 11.40 3.77 -13.12
CA ILE A 191 10.30 3.54 -12.18
C ILE A 191 10.52 2.17 -11.54
N TYR A 192 10.58 2.13 -10.20
CA TYR A 192 10.66 0.93 -9.40
C TYR A 192 9.30 0.59 -8.83
N THR A 193 8.89 -0.68 -8.92
CA THR A 193 7.61 -1.16 -8.40
C THR A 193 7.71 -2.61 -7.93
N ASN A 194 6.70 -3.06 -7.18
CA ASN A 194 6.58 -4.42 -6.69
C ASN A 194 5.65 -5.27 -7.54
N ILE A 195 5.90 -6.57 -7.58
CA ILE A 195 4.95 -7.59 -7.98
C ILE A 195 4.83 -8.58 -6.81
N GLY A 196 3.82 -8.39 -5.96
CA GLY A 196 3.61 -9.27 -4.81
C GLY A 196 3.26 -10.70 -5.22
N VAL A 197 3.46 -11.66 -4.33
CA VAL A 197 3.07 -13.04 -4.57
C VAL A 197 1.56 -13.19 -4.69
N ASN A 198 1.11 -14.16 -5.46
CA ASN A 198 -0.32 -14.42 -5.73
C ASN A 198 -1.02 -15.31 -4.69
N CYS A 199 -0.42 -15.48 -3.51
CA CYS A 199 -0.95 -16.28 -2.41
C CYS A 199 -0.46 -15.76 -1.05
N ASN A 200 -0.95 -16.35 0.04
CA ASN A 200 -0.33 -16.12 1.36
C ASN A 200 1.06 -16.77 1.43
N ILE A 201 1.12 -18.07 1.15
CA ILE A 201 2.32 -18.89 1.02
C ILE A 201 2.00 -20.05 0.08
N CYS A 202 2.81 -20.27 -0.95
CA CYS A 202 2.64 -21.36 -1.92
C CYS A 202 3.91 -21.50 -2.77
N THR A 203 3.93 -22.54 -3.62
CA THR A 203 4.82 -22.58 -4.77
C THR A 203 4.22 -21.72 -5.88
N PHE A 204 5.03 -20.89 -6.51
CA PHE A 204 4.63 -19.92 -7.54
C PHE A 204 5.72 -19.76 -8.61
N ASP A 205 5.38 -19.14 -9.72
CA ASP A 205 6.35 -18.73 -10.75
C ASP A 205 7.21 -17.57 -10.22
N ARG A 206 8.47 -17.86 -9.92
CA ARG A 206 9.43 -16.91 -9.32
C ARG A 206 9.97 -15.88 -10.32
N ASP A 207 9.70 -16.01 -11.60
CA ASP A 207 9.98 -15.00 -12.62
C ASP A 207 8.79 -14.06 -12.89
N ARG A 208 7.62 -14.41 -12.34
CA ARG A 208 6.40 -13.64 -12.48
C ARG A 208 5.96 -12.93 -11.20
N PHE A 209 6.23 -13.51 -10.01
CA PHE A 209 5.76 -13.05 -8.71
C PHE A 209 6.85 -12.94 -7.66
N ALA A 210 6.54 -12.26 -6.54
CA ALA A 210 7.45 -11.98 -5.42
C ALA A 210 8.72 -11.25 -5.88
N LEU A 211 8.52 -10.19 -6.67
CA LEU A 211 9.58 -9.44 -7.34
C LEU A 211 9.57 -7.96 -6.95
N LEU A 212 10.75 -7.36 -6.94
CA LEU A 212 10.94 -5.95 -7.18
C LEU A 212 11.43 -5.77 -8.62
N VAL A 213 10.82 -4.87 -9.36
CA VAL A 213 11.12 -4.65 -10.78
C VAL A 213 11.29 -3.17 -11.06
N SER A 214 12.04 -2.86 -12.13
CA SER A 214 12.13 -1.50 -12.65
C SER A 214 11.85 -1.46 -14.15
N PHE A 215 11.44 -0.28 -14.61
CA PHE A 215 11.09 0.01 -16.00
C PHE A 215 11.56 1.40 -16.40
N ASN A 216 11.76 1.66 -17.69
CA ASN A 216 11.71 3.01 -18.19
C ASN A 216 10.30 3.60 -17.99
N PRO A 217 10.14 4.94 -17.98
CA PRO A 217 8.83 5.58 -17.77
C PRO A 217 7.74 5.21 -18.80
N ASP A 218 8.12 4.73 -19.98
CA ASP A 218 7.23 4.25 -21.03
C ASP A 218 6.85 2.76 -20.88
N GLY A 219 7.38 2.06 -19.85
CA GLY A 219 7.16 0.63 -19.61
C GLY A 219 8.17 -0.30 -20.29
N SER A 220 9.08 0.23 -21.10
CA SER A 220 10.15 -0.55 -21.75
C SER A 220 11.27 -0.96 -20.76
N ASP A 221 12.17 -1.83 -21.22
CA ASP A 221 13.37 -2.29 -20.46
C ASP A 221 13.05 -2.75 -19.04
N ARG A 222 12.12 -3.70 -18.91
CA ARG A 222 11.81 -4.35 -17.62
C ARG A 222 13.05 -5.06 -17.08
N ARG A 223 13.40 -4.77 -15.82
CA ARG A 223 14.48 -5.44 -15.08
C ARG A 223 13.94 -6.03 -13.78
N ILE A 224 14.45 -7.18 -13.39
CA ILE A 224 14.19 -7.78 -12.08
C ILE A 224 15.31 -7.31 -11.15
N GLU A 225 14.95 -6.45 -10.19
CA GLU A 225 15.88 -5.91 -9.21
C GLU A 225 16.08 -6.87 -8.03
N ALA A 226 15.01 -7.54 -7.60
CA ALA A 226 15.08 -8.56 -6.56
C ALA A 226 14.02 -9.64 -6.76
N ARG A 227 14.33 -10.85 -6.29
CA ARG A 227 13.42 -12.00 -6.19
C ARG A 227 13.16 -12.38 -4.74
N GLY A 228 12.12 -13.15 -4.50
CA GLY A 228 11.85 -13.68 -3.16
C GLY A 228 11.46 -12.60 -2.14
N VAL A 229 10.87 -11.50 -2.60
CA VAL A 229 10.25 -10.46 -1.75
C VAL A 229 8.75 -10.66 -1.82
N ARG A 230 8.15 -11.22 -0.75
CA ARG A 230 6.77 -11.69 -0.75
C ARG A 230 5.76 -10.60 -1.14
N ASN A 231 5.79 -9.48 -0.46
CA ASN A 231 4.93 -8.33 -0.71
C ASN A 231 5.54 -7.05 -0.18
N SER A 232 6.07 -6.24 -1.07
CA SER A 232 6.62 -4.92 -0.75
C SER A 232 5.62 -3.84 -1.11
N VAL A 233 5.37 -2.91 -0.19
CA VAL A 233 4.50 -1.74 -0.43
C VAL A 233 5.22 -0.44 -0.03
N GLY A 234 6.53 -0.47 0.05
CA GLY A 234 7.38 0.68 0.32
C GLY A 234 8.77 0.44 -0.24
N MET A 235 9.26 1.38 -1.04
CA MET A 235 10.59 1.34 -1.62
C MET A 235 11.22 2.72 -1.64
N GLY A 236 12.53 2.74 -1.62
CA GLY A 236 13.31 3.97 -1.78
C GLY A 236 14.72 3.66 -2.27
N ILE A 237 15.32 4.63 -2.95
CA ILE A 237 16.71 4.56 -3.38
C ILE A 237 17.55 5.35 -2.39
N HIS A 238 18.59 4.73 -1.84
CA HIS A 238 19.50 5.40 -0.91
C HIS A 238 20.16 6.61 -1.60
N PRO A 239 20.08 7.81 -1.03
CA PRO A 239 20.48 9.04 -1.73
C PRO A 239 21.97 9.09 -2.09
N VAL A 240 22.81 8.36 -1.35
CA VAL A 240 24.28 8.33 -1.55
C VAL A 240 24.70 7.08 -2.31
N THR A 241 24.39 5.88 -1.79
CA THR A 241 24.86 4.60 -2.36
C THR A 241 24.09 4.16 -3.60
N ARG A 242 22.91 4.75 -3.85
CA ARG A 242 22.00 4.45 -4.97
C ARG A 242 21.41 3.04 -4.93
N GLU A 243 21.56 2.34 -3.84
CA GLU A 243 20.98 1.02 -3.64
C GLU A 243 19.47 1.09 -3.42
N LEU A 244 18.75 0.11 -3.93
CA LEU A 244 17.32 -0.05 -3.70
C LEU A 244 17.08 -0.64 -2.31
N TRP A 245 16.13 -0.06 -1.59
CA TRP A 245 15.63 -0.57 -0.30
C TRP A 245 14.13 -0.79 -0.37
N ALA A 246 13.62 -1.80 0.32
CA ALA A 246 12.20 -2.15 0.30
C ALA A 246 11.74 -2.74 1.64
N THR A 247 10.52 -2.37 2.05
CA THR A 247 9.79 -3.07 3.11
C THR A 247 9.20 -4.37 2.57
N ASN A 248 8.98 -5.37 3.43
CA ASN A 248 8.38 -6.63 3.03
C ASN A 248 7.53 -7.24 4.15
N HIS A 249 6.34 -7.71 3.80
CA HIS A 249 5.44 -8.40 4.72
C HIS A 249 5.75 -9.89 4.80
N GLY A 250 5.82 -10.43 6.01
CA GLY A 250 5.81 -11.85 6.28
C GLY A 250 4.48 -12.52 5.89
N ARG A 251 4.45 -13.87 5.93
CA ARG A 251 3.22 -14.63 5.67
C ARG A 251 2.22 -14.48 6.82
N ASP A 252 0.93 -14.56 6.49
CA ASP A 252 -0.13 -14.56 7.48
C ASP A 252 -0.35 -15.97 8.08
N TRP A 253 -1.07 -16.03 9.20
CA TRP A 253 -1.57 -17.25 9.84
C TRP A 253 -0.47 -18.22 10.32
N ALA A 254 0.67 -17.67 10.75
CA ALA A 254 1.78 -18.46 11.30
C ALA A 254 2.03 -18.20 12.80
N GLY A 255 1.02 -17.72 13.51
CA GLY A 255 1.08 -17.35 14.93
C GLY A 255 1.22 -15.84 15.13
N ASN A 256 1.25 -15.41 16.41
CA ASN A 256 1.31 -13.99 16.75
C ASN A 256 2.71 -13.39 16.55
N ASP A 257 3.75 -14.17 16.81
CA ASP A 257 5.11 -13.66 16.99
C ASP A 257 6.05 -14.09 15.86
N TRP A 258 5.53 -14.69 14.78
CA TRP A 258 6.27 -15.08 13.60
C TRP A 258 5.36 -15.06 12.35
N PRO A 259 5.91 -14.73 11.16
CA PRO A 259 7.25 -14.21 10.92
C PRO A 259 7.34 -12.70 11.15
N GLU A 260 8.55 -12.21 11.28
CA GLU A 260 8.86 -10.79 11.25
C GLU A 260 8.53 -10.19 9.87
N ASP A 261 7.99 -8.98 9.86
CA ASP A 261 8.10 -8.10 8.70
C ASP A 261 9.53 -7.56 8.60
N THR A 262 9.98 -7.21 7.41
CA THR A 262 11.41 -6.98 7.18
C THR A 262 11.69 -5.74 6.34
N LEU A 263 12.89 -5.19 6.52
CA LEU A 263 13.52 -4.22 5.62
C LEU A 263 14.60 -4.92 4.81
N HIS A 264 14.57 -4.81 3.51
CA HIS A 264 15.55 -5.38 2.59
C HIS A 264 16.41 -4.30 1.96
N ARG A 265 17.70 -4.62 1.77
CA ARG A 265 18.67 -3.84 1.00
C ARG A 265 19.08 -4.66 -0.22
N VAL A 266 18.86 -4.14 -1.41
CA VAL A 266 19.25 -4.75 -2.68
C VAL A 266 20.55 -4.09 -3.14
N ARG A 267 21.67 -4.77 -2.99
CA ARG A 267 22.99 -4.25 -3.34
C ARG A 267 23.30 -4.45 -4.82
N ARG A 268 22.71 -5.46 -5.43
CA ARG A 268 22.88 -5.80 -6.86
C ARG A 268 21.55 -6.26 -7.43
N SER A 269 21.28 -5.84 -8.64
CA SER A 269 20.10 -6.29 -9.38
C SER A 269 20.06 -7.82 -9.49
N GLY A 270 18.88 -8.40 -9.26
CA GLY A 270 18.65 -9.84 -9.34
C GLY A 270 18.89 -10.62 -8.03
N GLU A 271 19.25 -9.98 -6.91
CA GLU A 271 19.39 -10.64 -5.61
C GLU A 271 18.14 -11.40 -5.21
N ASP A 272 18.31 -12.54 -4.54
CA ASP A 272 17.23 -13.39 -4.04
C ASP A 272 17.12 -13.28 -2.51
N HIS A 273 15.95 -12.85 -2.03
CA HIS A 273 15.64 -12.63 -0.62
C HIS A 273 14.90 -13.82 0.04
N GLY A 274 14.74 -14.93 -0.67
CA GLY A 274 14.47 -16.25 -0.11
C GLY A 274 13.00 -16.68 -0.01
N PHE A 275 12.00 -15.82 -0.19
CA PHE A 275 10.61 -16.27 -0.16
C PHE A 275 10.31 -17.21 -1.37
N PRO A 276 9.60 -18.35 -1.20
CA PRO A 276 8.87 -18.81 -0.02
C PRO A 276 9.70 -19.63 1.00
N PHE A 277 10.96 -19.92 0.71
CA PHE A 277 11.81 -20.81 1.53
C PHE A 277 12.12 -20.22 2.90
N CYS A 278 12.19 -18.88 2.97
CA CYS A 278 12.49 -18.11 4.17
C CYS A 278 11.47 -17.02 4.38
N SER A 279 11.09 -16.78 5.63
CA SER A 279 10.21 -15.73 6.10
C SER A 279 10.79 -15.07 7.34
N GLY A 280 10.86 -13.72 7.38
CA GLY A 280 11.40 -13.00 8.52
C GLY A 280 12.85 -13.36 8.86
N GLY A 281 13.68 -13.72 7.87
CA GLY A 281 15.07 -14.12 8.09
C GLY A 281 15.28 -15.55 8.59
N SER A 282 14.21 -16.34 8.77
CA SER A 282 14.26 -17.73 9.22
C SER A 282 13.61 -18.70 8.24
N ALA A 283 14.00 -19.98 8.29
CA ALA A 283 13.46 -21.01 7.41
C ALA A 283 11.96 -21.20 7.63
N ASP A 284 11.18 -21.20 6.53
CA ASP A 284 9.75 -21.49 6.63
C ASP A 284 9.54 -22.96 7.00
N PRO A 285 8.77 -23.28 8.06
CA PRO A 285 8.62 -24.65 8.54
C PRO A 285 7.93 -25.58 7.54
N GLN A 286 7.19 -25.06 6.56
CA GLN A 286 6.45 -25.86 5.58
C GLN A 286 7.04 -25.78 4.17
N TYR A 287 7.73 -24.68 3.83
CA TYR A 287 8.13 -24.36 2.46
C TYR A 287 9.65 -24.25 2.26
N ASN A 288 10.48 -24.47 3.31
CA ASN A 288 11.94 -24.33 3.18
C ASN A 288 12.57 -25.28 2.14
N ALA A 289 11.93 -26.40 1.81
CA ALA A 289 12.41 -27.39 0.84
C ALA A 289 13.86 -27.85 1.09
N GLY A 290 14.28 -27.86 2.35
CA GLY A 290 15.67 -28.21 2.74
C GLY A 290 16.68 -27.08 2.51
N ARG A 291 16.23 -25.87 2.10
CA ARG A 291 17.10 -24.72 1.87
C ARG A 291 17.45 -24.01 3.20
N ALA A 292 18.67 -23.57 3.32
CA ALA A 292 19.10 -22.72 4.43
C ALA A 292 18.94 -21.23 4.08
N CYS A 293 18.46 -20.42 5.02
CA CYS A 293 18.27 -18.98 4.74
C CYS A 293 19.59 -18.24 4.46
N ALA A 294 20.72 -18.77 4.92
CA ALA A 294 22.04 -18.22 4.58
C ALA A 294 22.38 -18.28 3.08
N GLU A 295 21.64 -19.06 2.28
CA GLU A 295 21.78 -19.10 0.81
C GLU A 295 21.21 -17.85 0.12
N PHE A 296 20.40 -17.08 0.84
CA PHE A 296 19.70 -15.91 0.32
C PHE A 296 20.21 -14.61 0.94
N THR A 297 19.93 -13.49 0.30
CA THR A 297 20.19 -12.17 0.86
C THR A 297 19.33 -11.97 2.11
N GLN A 298 19.97 -11.82 3.26
CA GLN A 298 19.28 -11.65 4.53
C GLN A 298 18.64 -10.27 4.64
N PRO A 299 17.54 -10.10 5.43
CA PRO A 299 17.00 -8.81 5.74
C PRO A 299 18.03 -7.88 6.37
N ALA A 300 17.98 -6.60 6.01
CA ALA A 300 18.79 -5.56 6.64
C ALA A 300 18.31 -5.25 8.06
N ALA A 301 17.02 -5.41 8.34
CA ALA A 301 16.41 -5.29 9.66
C ALA A 301 15.12 -6.09 9.77
N LEU A 302 14.80 -6.49 11.00
CA LEU A 302 13.50 -7.01 11.42
C LEU A 302 12.67 -5.85 11.95
N LEU A 303 11.37 -5.82 11.61
CA LEU A 303 10.48 -4.67 11.86
C LEU A 303 9.25 -5.02 12.75
N GLY A 304 9.31 -6.16 13.41
CA GLY A 304 8.25 -6.71 14.22
C GLY A 304 7.30 -7.63 13.44
N PRO A 305 6.77 -8.68 14.09
CA PRO A 305 5.87 -9.62 13.43
C PRO A 305 4.53 -8.97 13.13
N HIS A 306 4.06 -9.14 11.89
CA HIS A 306 2.75 -8.70 11.40
C HIS A 306 2.48 -7.20 11.57
N THR A 307 3.49 -6.34 11.63
CA THR A 307 3.32 -4.88 11.77
C THR A 307 2.76 -4.22 10.52
N ALA A 308 2.68 -4.97 9.41
CA ALA A 308 2.22 -4.50 8.11
C ALA A 308 3.00 -3.26 7.64
N VAL A 309 4.32 -3.41 7.52
CA VAL A 309 5.23 -2.36 7.05
C VAL A 309 4.87 -1.92 5.63
N LEU A 310 4.56 -0.64 5.45
CA LEU A 310 4.17 -0.10 4.16
C LEU A 310 5.20 0.93 3.65
N GLY A 311 4.76 2.17 3.42
CA GLY A 311 5.61 3.20 2.84
C GLY A 311 6.87 3.47 3.63
N MET A 312 7.95 3.71 2.93
CA MET A 312 9.23 4.11 3.50
C MET A 312 9.87 5.23 2.68
N ARG A 313 10.62 6.10 3.33
CA ARG A 313 11.43 7.13 2.65
C ARG A 313 12.74 7.37 3.38
N PHE A 314 13.79 7.58 2.61
CA PHE A 314 15.00 8.21 3.13
C PHE A 314 14.72 9.67 3.44
N TYR A 315 15.10 10.15 4.61
CA TYR A 315 14.95 11.55 4.94
C TYR A 315 16.06 12.38 4.29
N THR A 316 15.71 13.09 3.24
CA THR A 316 16.64 13.96 2.48
C THR A 316 16.45 15.44 2.78
N GLY A 317 15.48 15.79 3.65
CA GLY A 317 15.22 17.16 4.07
C GLY A 317 16.30 17.73 4.99
N THR A 318 16.19 19.02 5.28
CA THR A 318 17.10 19.75 6.15
C THR A 318 16.40 20.31 7.40
N MET A 319 15.08 20.11 7.54
CA MET A 319 14.31 20.61 8.67
C MET A 319 14.58 19.82 9.96
N PHE A 320 14.75 18.49 9.87
CA PHE A 320 15.01 17.64 11.03
C PHE A 320 16.49 17.71 11.43
N PRO A 321 16.84 17.37 12.68
CA PRO A 321 18.23 17.28 13.12
C PRO A 321 19.07 16.39 12.19
N GLU A 322 20.35 16.69 12.07
CA GLU A 322 21.27 15.99 11.15
C GLU A 322 21.32 14.47 11.39
N ALA A 323 21.09 14.02 12.62
CA ALA A 323 21.01 12.60 12.98
C ALA A 323 19.93 11.81 12.20
N TYR A 324 18.95 12.49 11.63
CA TYR A 324 17.91 11.88 10.79
C TYR A 324 18.24 11.91 9.30
N ARG A 325 19.28 12.64 8.87
CA ARG A 325 19.64 12.73 7.45
C ARG A 325 20.04 11.35 6.91
N ASN A 326 19.45 11.00 5.76
CA ASN A 326 19.63 9.73 5.08
C ASN A 326 19.18 8.49 5.91
N GLN A 327 18.48 8.69 7.03
CA GLN A 327 17.85 7.61 7.76
C GLN A 327 16.51 7.23 7.11
N ILE A 328 16.00 6.03 7.42
CA ILE A 328 14.79 5.49 6.78
C ILE A 328 13.60 5.62 7.72
N PHE A 329 12.63 6.44 7.35
CA PHE A 329 11.33 6.47 8.01
C PHE A 329 10.41 5.42 7.40
N ILE A 330 9.73 4.63 8.23
CA ILE A 330 8.91 3.49 7.81
C ILE A 330 7.56 3.55 8.51
N ALA A 331 6.46 3.53 7.75
CA ALA A 331 5.11 3.40 8.28
C ALA A 331 4.80 1.93 8.58
N ARG A 332 4.52 1.58 9.84
CA ARG A 332 3.98 0.28 10.25
C ARG A 332 2.47 0.42 10.41
N ARG A 333 1.74 0.01 9.38
CA ARG A 333 0.28 0.21 9.28
C ARG A 333 -0.50 -0.49 10.39
N GLY A 334 0.09 -1.51 10.96
CA GLY A 334 -0.47 -2.26 12.07
C GLY A 334 -1.14 -3.57 11.67
N SER A 335 -1.07 -4.50 12.59
CA SER A 335 -1.51 -5.89 12.46
C SER A 335 -3.03 -6.02 12.28
N TRP A 336 -3.46 -7.15 11.74
CA TRP A 336 -4.87 -7.53 11.64
C TRP A 336 -5.07 -9.01 12.00
N ASN A 337 -4.02 -9.82 11.97
CA ASN A 337 -4.01 -11.27 12.21
C ASN A 337 -3.25 -11.65 13.48
N ARG A 338 -3.31 -10.76 14.50
CA ARG A 338 -2.77 -11.00 15.84
C ARG A 338 -3.83 -10.76 16.90
N ASP A 339 -3.75 -11.49 18.00
CA ASP A 339 -4.63 -11.30 19.16
C ASP A 339 -4.37 -9.95 19.85
N ARG A 340 -3.11 -9.54 19.95
CA ARG A 340 -2.70 -8.21 20.43
C ARG A 340 -2.14 -7.40 19.26
N LEU A 341 -2.65 -6.19 19.11
CA LEU A 341 -2.24 -5.27 18.03
C LEU A 341 -0.74 -4.93 18.12
N SER A 342 -0.09 -4.81 16.96
CA SER A 342 1.33 -4.45 16.80
C SER A 342 1.50 -3.48 15.64
N GLY A 343 2.50 -2.58 15.70
CA GLY A 343 2.64 -1.49 14.74
C GLY A 343 1.69 -0.32 15.06
N TYR A 344 1.10 0.30 14.06
CA TYR A 344 0.28 1.53 14.13
C TYR A 344 1.12 2.75 14.50
N ASP A 345 2.29 2.85 13.90
CA ASP A 345 3.30 3.85 14.23
C ASP A 345 4.21 4.14 13.03
N VAL A 346 5.12 5.07 13.19
CA VAL A 346 6.24 5.29 12.28
C VAL A 346 7.53 5.05 13.06
N VAL A 347 8.42 4.25 12.47
CA VAL A 347 9.76 3.98 13.03
C VAL A 347 10.84 4.59 12.16
N VAL A 348 12.03 4.76 12.73
CA VAL A 348 13.25 5.14 12.00
C VAL A 348 14.25 4.01 12.09
N ALA A 349 14.71 3.53 10.93
CA ALA A 349 15.88 2.66 10.85
C ALA A 349 17.12 3.52 10.62
N HIS A 350 18.04 3.48 11.59
CA HIS A 350 19.29 4.22 11.57
C HIS A 350 20.39 3.43 10.88
N LEU A 351 21.06 4.09 9.96
CA LEU A 351 22.16 3.52 9.18
C LEU A 351 23.52 4.05 9.66
N ASP A 352 24.52 3.18 9.64
CA ASP A 352 25.92 3.58 9.72
C ASP A 352 26.45 4.11 8.37
N ALA A 353 27.69 4.57 8.34
CA ALA A 353 28.34 5.08 7.13
C ALA A 353 28.47 4.02 6.01
N SER A 354 28.41 2.73 6.36
CA SER A 354 28.45 1.60 5.40
C SER A 354 27.04 1.21 4.92
N GLY A 355 25.99 1.88 5.41
CA GLY A 355 24.60 1.60 5.09
C GLY A 355 24.07 0.34 5.78
N ASN A 356 24.63 -0.09 6.91
CA ASN A 356 24.05 -1.15 7.71
C ASN A 356 23.07 -0.54 8.72
N VAL A 357 21.96 -1.22 8.97
CA VAL A 357 21.01 -0.81 10.01
C VAL A 357 21.65 -1.09 11.39
N THR A 358 21.79 -0.05 12.18
CA THR A 358 22.37 -0.15 13.54
C THR A 358 21.30 -0.30 14.61
N ARG A 359 20.13 0.32 14.40
CA ARG A 359 18.95 0.21 15.27
C ARG A 359 17.68 0.62 14.52
N VAL A 360 16.55 0.17 15.03
CA VAL A 360 15.22 0.65 14.64
C VAL A 360 14.56 1.19 15.90
N GLU A 361 14.05 2.41 15.86
CA GLU A 361 13.43 3.06 17.00
C GLU A 361 12.09 3.71 16.65
N ASP A 362 11.21 3.84 17.63
CA ASP A 362 9.93 4.52 17.46
C ASP A 362 10.14 6.00 17.20
N PHE A 363 9.40 6.54 16.20
CA PHE A 363 9.42 7.97 15.88
C PHE A 363 8.07 8.64 16.14
N MET A 364 7.00 8.10 15.59
CA MET A 364 5.64 8.59 15.81
C MET A 364 4.78 7.45 16.36
N THR A 365 4.32 7.58 17.58
CA THR A 365 3.46 6.63 18.27
C THR A 365 2.14 7.28 18.69
N GLY A 366 1.28 6.56 19.42
CA GLY A 366 0.03 7.08 19.95
C GLY A 366 -1.20 6.74 19.12
N LEU A 367 -1.05 6.06 17.98
CA LEU A 367 -2.17 5.59 17.18
C LEU A 367 -2.70 4.21 17.60
N ARG A 368 -2.09 3.60 18.62
CA ARG A 368 -2.54 2.37 19.25
C ARG A 368 -2.95 2.62 20.69
N ASP A 369 -4.19 2.26 21.03
CA ASP A 369 -4.72 2.20 22.40
C ASP A 369 -4.45 0.78 22.93
N GLU A 370 -3.30 0.61 23.58
CA GLU A 370 -2.84 -0.69 24.07
C GLU A 370 -3.74 -1.26 25.17
N ALA A 371 -4.30 -0.40 26.01
CA ALA A 371 -5.14 -0.80 27.12
C ALA A 371 -6.43 -1.48 26.65
N ASN A 372 -7.01 -0.96 25.57
CA ASN A 372 -8.26 -1.47 25.01
C ASN A 372 -8.04 -2.33 23.75
N ASN A 373 -6.79 -2.61 23.38
CA ASN A 373 -6.41 -3.34 22.17
C ASN A 373 -7.12 -2.81 20.92
N ARG A 374 -7.10 -1.47 20.74
CA ARG A 374 -7.73 -0.76 19.61
C ARG A 374 -6.70 0.12 18.93
N PHE A 375 -7.00 0.54 17.71
CA PHE A 375 -6.22 1.56 17.00
C PHE A 375 -7.09 2.81 16.75
N LEU A 376 -6.44 3.96 16.67
CA LEU A 376 -7.06 5.24 16.36
C LEU A 376 -6.94 5.54 14.85
N ASP A 377 -5.77 5.28 14.27
CA ASP A 377 -5.53 5.42 12.84
C ASP A 377 -4.48 4.40 12.37
N ARG A 378 -4.24 4.33 11.06
CA ARG A 378 -3.32 3.38 10.42
C ARG A 378 -2.35 4.11 9.49
N PRO A 379 -1.11 4.37 9.91
CA PRO A 379 -0.12 5.02 9.06
C PRO A 379 0.23 4.13 7.86
N ALA A 380 0.00 4.64 6.65
CA ALA A 380 0.16 3.86 5.42
C ALA A 380 1.38 4.27 4.59
N ASP A 381 1.76 5.54 4.61
CA ASP A 381 2.94 6.04 3.90
C ASP A 381 3.58 7.19 4.66
N VAL A 382 4.84 7.41 4.38
CA VAL A 382 5.58 8.60 4.77
C VAL A 382 6.11 9.29 3.52
N HIS A 383 6.14 10.63 3.52
CA HIS A 383 6.66 11.41 2.39
C HIS A 383 7.40 12.65 2.89
N VAL A 384 8.60 12.89 2.37
CA VAL A 384 9.40 14.08 2.73
C VAL A 384 9.06 15.18 1.74
N LEU A 385 8.46 16.26 2.23
CA LEU A 385 8.20 17.45 1.42
C LEU A 385 9.48 18.24 1.13
N ARG A 386 9.44 19.09 0.11
CA ARG A 386 10.57 19.96 -0.25
C ARG A 386 10.99 20.91 0.86
N ASP A 387 10.07 21.31 1.73
CA ASP A 387 10.40 22.15 2.92
C ASP A 387 11.07 21.36 4.05
N GLY A 388 11.25 20.05 3.85
CA GLY A 388 11.88 19.14 4.82
C GLY A 388 10.93 18.60 5.87
N SER A 389 9.65 18.96 5.87
CA SER A 389 8.66 18.34 6.75
C SER A 389 8.33 16.93 6.27
N LEU A 390 7.89 16.06 7.19
CA LEU A 390 7.49 14.70 6.92
C LEU A 390 5.95 14.60 6.94
N LEU A 391 5.36 14.10 5.86
CA LEU A 391 3.95 13.72 5.84
C LEU A 391 3.79 12.25 6.24
N VAL A 392 2.69 11.96 6.94
CA VAL A 392 2.26 10.59 7.28
C VAL A 392 0.81 10.42 6.86
N ALA A 393 0.53 9.48 5.97
CA ALA A 393 -0.84 9.18 5.54
C ALA A 393 -1.54 8.30 6.57
N GLY A 394 -2.67 8.77 7.11
CA GLY A 394 -3.54 8.04 8.02
C GLY A 394 -4.73 7.44 7.26
N GLU A 395 -4.62 6.16 6.88
CA GLU A 395 -5.58 5.49 5.99
C GLU A 395 -7.00 5.42 6.57
N GLN A 396 -7.10 5.13 7.88
CA GLN A 396 -8.40 4.89 8.51
C GLN A 396 -9.18 6.18 8.74
N MET A 397 -8.49 7.24 9.16
CA MET A 397 -9.12 8.54 9.39
C MET A 397 -9.26 9.36 8.10
N GLY A 398 -8.54 8.99 7.04
CA GLY A 398 -8.55 9.76 5.80
C GLY A 398 -7.97 11.14 6.01
N ALA A 399 -6.85 11.21 6.73
CA ALA A 399 -6.12 12.43 7.03
C ALA A 399 -4.63 12.23 6.73
N ILE A 400 -3.94 13.31 6.47
CA ILE A 400 -2.48 13.35 6.36
C ILE A 400 -1.97 14.22 7.50
N TYR A 401 -1.06 13.66 8.29
CA TYR A 401 -0.35 14.38 9.35
C TYR A 401 0.92 14.97 8.78
N ARG A 402 1.28 16.19 9.22
CA ARG A 402 2.54 16.83 8.89
C ARG A 402 3.39 16.95 10.14
N ILE A 403 4.60 16.44 10.08
CA ILE A 403 5.57 16.48 11.15
C ILE A 403 6.61 17.54 10.81
N THR A 404 6.82 18.46 11.73
CA THR A 404 7.83 19.53 11.66
C THR A 404 8.74 19.46 12.87
N TYR A 405 9.94 20.06 12.75
CA TYR A 405 10.89 20.22 13.84
C TYR A 405 11.17 21.69 14.06
N ARG A 406 11.16 22.12 15.31
CA ARG A 406 11.60 23.45 15.73
C ARG A 406 12.52 23.29 16.93
N GLN A 407 13.69 23.87 16.81
CA GLN A 407 14.62 24.03 17.95
C GLN A 407 14.02 24.92 19.01
#